data_22524216fae78327cec5af7866bd01ce
#
_entry.id   22524216fae78327cec5af7866bd01ce
#
_cell.length_a   1.000
_cell.length_b   1.000
_cell.length_c   1.000
_cell.angle_alpha   90.00
_cell.angle_beta   90.00
_cell.angle_gamma   90.00
#
_symmetry.space_group_name_H-M   'P 1'
#
loop_
_entity.id
_entity.type
_entity.pdbx_description
1 polymer ?
#
loop_
_entity_poly.entity_id
_entity_poly.type
_entity_poly.pdbx_seq_one_letter_code
_entity_poly.pdbx_strand_id
1 'polypeptide(L)'
;MHRARHSAAYMSVRVVYRNNTFYYALMPGLWLSGMLLYLGFGWVYVGYTIVKLSVIIGVHSSVRWDQWLYRYPALSPLAWLVERTISTPATRFAHHALVQDDGIGHYTGNYGNLLFLWDVLLGTAHIRRRYPPAYGLTDD
;
A
#
# COMPACT_ATOMS: atom_id res chain seq x y z
N MET A 1 7.12 -9.76 12.21
CA MET A 1 7.18 -10.23 10.80
C MET A 1 7.21 -9.07 9.79
N HIS A 2 6.56 -7.96 10.05
CA HIS A 2 6.43 -6.83 9.11
C HIS A 2 7.65 -5.86 9.15
N ARG A 3 8.43 -5.86 10.22
CA ARG A 3 9.56 -4.93 10.46
C ARG A 3 10.59 -4.87 9.31
N ALA A 4 10.85 -6.00 8.64
CA ALA A 4 11.80 -6.05 7.52
C ALA A 4 11.43 -5.12 6.35
N ARG A 5 10.15 -4.80 6.14
CA ARG A 5 9.70 -3.87 5.10
C ARG A 5 10.01 -2.41 5.43
N HIS A 6 10.02 -2.06 6.72
CA HIS A 6 10.27 -0.70 7.17
C HIS A 6 11.76 -0.37 7.30
N SER A 7 12.65 -1.36 7.20
CA SER A 7 14.10 -1.16 7.32
C SER A 7 14.77 -0.42 6.16
N ALA A 8 14.03 -0.05 5.11
CA ALA A 8 14.57 0.68 3.97
C ALA A 8 14.42 2.20 4.18
N ALA A 9 15.51 2.92 4.07
CA ALA A 9 15.53 4.38 4.15
C ALA A 9 14.95 5.08 2.90
N TYR A 10 14.45 4.31 1.93
CA TYR A 10 13.87 4.84 0.68
C TYR A 10 12.72 3.95 0.21
N MET A 11 11.74 4.56 -0.44
CA MET A 11 10.64 3.84 -1.06
C MET A 11 11.04 3.33 -2.43
N SER A 12 10.88 2.03 -2.64
CA SER A 12 11.08 1.38 -3.94
C SER A 12 10.24 0.12 -4.05
N VAL A 13 10.02 -0.35 -5.27
CA VAL A 13 9.30 -1.60 -5.54
C VAL A 13 9.96 -2.81 -4.82
N ARG A 14 11.27 -2.77 -4.61
CA ARG A 14 12.00 -3.84 -3.90
C ARG A 14 11.55 -4.02 -2.45
N VAL A 15 11.04 -2.97 -1.80
CA VAL A 15 10.52 -3.02 -0.42
C VAL A 15 9.33 -3.98 -0.30
N VAL A 16 8.52 -4.13 -1.35
CA VAL A 16 7.37 -5.04 -1.40
C VAL A 16 7.78 -6.48 -1.14
N TYR A 17 8.94 -6.88 -1.63
CA TYR A 17 9.43 -8.27 -1.59
C TYR A 17 10.27 -8.59 -0.34
N ARG A 18 10.48 -7.63 0.56
CA ARG A 18 11.19 -7.85 1.83
C ARG A 18 10.27 -8.49 2.85
N ASN A 19 10.04 -9.81 2.72
CA ASN A 19 9.26 -10.61 3.66
C ASN A 19 10.06 -11.85 4.05
N ASN A 20 9.76 -12.39 5.23
CA ASN A 20 10.29 -13.69 5.61
C ASN A 20 9.39 -14.83 5.10
N THR A 21 9.92 -16.04 5.08
CA THR A 21 9.22 -17.24 4.59
C THR A 21 7.92 -17.51 5.36
N PHE A 22 7.89 -17.28 6.67
CA PHE A 22 6.69 -17.48 7.49
C PHE A 22 5.55 -16.54 7.11
N TYR A 23 5.86 -15.32 6.66
CA TYR A 23 4.84 -14.41 6.16
C TYR A 23 4.10 -15.02 4.96
N TYR A 24 4.83 -15.60 4.03
CA TYR A 24 4.22 -16.25 2.87
C TYR A 24 3.43 -17.50 3.23
N ALA A 25 3.95 -18.34 4.13
CA ALA A 25 3.29 -19.55 4.58
C ALA A 25 1.96 -19.28 5.32
N LEU A 26 1.90 -18.18 6.09
CA LEU A 26 0.71 -17.81 6.87
C LEU A 26 -0.24 -16.86 6.12
N MET A 27 0.08 -16.46 4.89
CA MET A 27 -0.74 -15.52 4.14
C MET A 27 -1.93 -16.22 3.46
N PRO A 28 -3.18 -15.99 3.90
CA PRO A 28 -4.35 -16.68 3.35
C PRO A 28 -4.53 -16.46 1.84
N GLY A 29 -4.09 -15.31 1.33
CA GLY A 29 -4.18 -14.96 -0.08
C GLY A 29 -3.42 -15.89 -1.01
N LEU A 30 -2.33 -16.54 -0.56
CA LEU A 30 -1.60 -17.52 -1.37
C LEU A 30 -2.38 -18.83 -1.48
N TRP A 31 -2.91 -19.30 -0.38
CA TRP A 31 -3.72 -20.54 -0.34
C TRP A 31 -5.02 -20.37 -1.12
N LEU A 32 -5.69 -19.22 -0.95
CA LEU A 32 -6.89 -18.88 -1.72
C LEU A 32 -6.60 -18.82 -3.22
N SER A 33 -5.45 -18.26 -3.61
CA SER A 33 -5.01 -18.21 -5.00
C SER A 33 -4.82 -19.61 -5.59
N GLY A 34 -4.16 -20.51 -4.85
CA GLY A 34 -3.99 -21.92 -5.25
C GLY A 34 -5.34 -22.62 -5.43
N MET A 35 -6.25 -22.38 -4.49
CA MET A 35 -7.61 -22.95 -4.56
C MET A 35 -8.39 -22.44 -5.78
N LEU A 36 -8.32 -21.14 -6.09
CA LEU A 36 -8.98 -20.56 -7.27
C LEU A 36 -8.44 -21.18 -8.57
N LEU A 37 -7.12 -21.36 -8.67
CA LEU A 37 -6.52 -22.02 -9.83
C LEU A 37 -6.99 -23.48 -9.95
N TYR A 38 -7.01 -24.22 -8.87
CA TYR A 38 -7.48 -25.60 -8.83
C TYR A 38 -8.95 -25.74 -9.26
N LEU A 39 -9.80 -24.77 -8.89
CA LEU A 39 -11.20 -24.72 -9.27
C LEU A 39 -11.46 -24.24 -10.71
N GLY A 40 -10.41 -23.99 -11.51
CA GLY A 40 -10.54 -23.58 -12.91
C GLY A 40 -10.72 -22.08 -13.12
N PHE A 41 -10.66 -21.23 -12.08
CA PHE A 41 -10.77 -19.77 -12.16
C PHE A 41 -9.44 -19.08 -12.59
N GLY A 42 -8.62 -19.74 -13.42
CA GLY A 42 -7.30 -19.26 -13.80
C GLY A 42 -7.30 -17.87 -14.42
N TRP A 43 -8.21 -17.58 -15.37
CA TRP A 43 -8.29 -16.27 -16.01
C TRP A 43 -8.71 -15.15 -15.07
N VAL A 44 -9.65 -15.42 -14.16
CA VAL A 44 -10.05 -14.47 -13.11
C VAL A 44 -8.86 -14.16 -12.20
N TYR A 45 -8.11 -15.19 -11.82
CA TYR A 45 -6.91 -15.03 -10.99
C TYR A 45 -5.82 -14.23 -11.70
N VAL A 46 -5.59 -14.46 -12.99
CA VAL A 46 -4.62 -13.70 -13.79
C VAL A 46 -5.03 -12.22 -13.86
N GLY A 47 -6.29 -11.92 -14.19
CA GLY A 47 -6.80 -10.55 -14.21
C GLY A 47 -6.64 -9.84 -12.86
N TYR A 48 -7.07 -10.49 -11.78
CA TYR A 48 -6.89 -9.99 -10.41
C TYR A 48 -5.41 -9.72 -10.09
N THR A 49 -4.52 -10.63 -10.46
CA THR A 49 -3.09 -10.51 -10.17
C THR A 49 -2.46 -9.34 -10.91
N ILE A 50 -2.82 -9.12 -12.18
CA ILE A 50 -2.35 -7.98 -12.96
C ILE A 50 -2.76 -6.68 -12.28
N VAL A 51 -4.03 -6.51 -11.94
CA VAL A 51 -4.53 -5.31 -11.24
C VAL A 51 -3.83 -5.13 -9.90
N LYS A 52 -3.75 -6.18 -9.10
CA LYS A 52 -3.10 -6.15 -7.78
C LYS A 52 -1.63 -5.73 -7.89
N LEU A 53 -0.87 -6.32 -8.79
CA LEU A 53 0.54 -6.00 -8.95
C LEU A 53 0.74 -4.58 -9.48
N SER A 54 -0.09 -4.13 -10.43
CA SER A 54 -0.03 -2.76 -10.94
C SER A 54 -0.23 -1.73 -9.83
N VAL A 55 -1.22 -1.93 -8.96
CA VAL A 55 -1.45 -1.03 -7.81
C VAL A 55 -0.28 -1.12 -6.82
N ILE A 56 0.13 -2.33 -6.41
CA ILE A 56 1.21 -2.51 -5.44
C ILE A 56 2.53 -1.89 -5.95
N ILE A 57 2.88 -2.10 -7.21
CA ILE A 57 4.08 -1.51 -7.82
C ILE A 57 3.93 0.02 -7.88
N GLY A 58 2.78 0.51 -8.32
CA GLY A 58 2.49 1.93 -8.43
C GLY A 58 2.61 2.68 -7.10
N VAL A 59 2.12 2.10 -5.99
CA VAL A 59 2.15 2.77 -4.67
C VAL A 59 3.51 2.67 -3.98
N HIS A 60 4.38 1.72 -4.36
CA HIS A 60 5.74 1.60 -3.84
C HIS A 60 6.81 2.18 -4.78
N SER A 61 6.40 2.67 -5.96
CA SER A 61 7.34 3.33 -6.87
C SER A 61 7.73 4.70 -6.32
N SER A 62 8.86 5.24 -6.80
CA SER A 62 9.25 6.63 -6.53
C SER A 62 8.37 7.65 -7.25
N VAL A 63 7.53 7.19 -8.19
CA VAL A 63 6.61 8.05 -8.94
C VAL A 63 5.39 8.39 -8.08
N ARG A 64 5.25 9.65 -7.76
CA ARG A 64 4.14 10.19 -6.96
C ARG A 64 2.96 10.56 -7.87
N TRP A 65 2.39 9.56 -8.53
CA TRP A 65 1.33 9.75 -9.53
C TRP A 65 0.06 10.39 -8.94
N ASP A 66 -0.22 10.19 -7.66
CA ASP A 66 -1.37 10.77 -6.98
C ASP A 66 -1.26 12.29 -6.75
N GLN A 67 -0.06 12.87 -6.85
CA GLN A 67 0.12 14.32 -6.78
C GLN A 67 -0.65 15.05 -7.88
N TRP A 68 -0.83 14.45 -9.04
CA TRP A 68 -1.64 15.02 -10.11
C TRP A 68 -3.10 15.18 -9.69
N LEU A 69 -3.66 14.20 -8.96
CA LEU A 69 -5.01 14.26 -8.45
C LEU A 69 -5.20 15.38 -7.42
N TYR A 70 -4.15 15.68 -6.64
CA TYR A 70 -4.20 16.71 -5.59
C TYR A 70 -3.90 18.11 -6.12
N ARG A 71 -3.19 18.20 -7.25
CA ARG A 71 -2.78 19.48 -7.83
C ARG A 71 -3.94 20.26 -8.44
N TYR A 72 -4.90 19.56 -9.05
CA TYR A 72 -5.99 20.20 -9.78
C TYR A 72 -7.30 20.12 -8.98
N PRO A 73 -7.89 21.27 -8.56
CA PRO A 73 -9.14 21.28 -7.78
C PRO A 73 -10.31 20.54 -8.47
N ALA A 74 -10.37 20.60 -9.80
CA ALA A 74 -11.38 19.90 -10.58
C ALA A 74 -11.33 18.37 -10.41
N LEU A 75 -10.16 17.81 -10.06
CA LEU A 75 -9.97 16.37 -9.81
C LEU A 75 -10.25 15.98 -8.35
N SER A 76 -10.62 16.93 -7.48
CA SER A 76 -10.86 16.66 -6.06
C SER A 76 -11.89 15.54 -5.78
N PRO A 77 -13.03 15.44 -6.50
CA PRO A 77 -13.97 14.34 -6.30
C PRO A 77 -13.37 12.98 -6.69
N LEU A 78 -12.60 12.95 -7.78
CA LEU A 78 -11.89 11.75 -8.22
C LEU A 78 -10.81 11.36 -7.21
N ALA A 79 -10.02 12.32 -6.72
CA ALA A 79 -9.03 12.10 -5.69
C ALA A 79 -9.66 11.52 -4.41
N TRP A 80 -10.80 12.07 -4.00
CA TRP A 80 -11.56 11.58 -2.84
C TRP A 80 -12.00 10.14 -2.99
N LEU A 81 -12.48 9.75 -4.18
CA LEU A 81 -12.90 8.38 -4.48
C LEU A 81 -11.71 7.43 -4.51
N VAL A 82 -10.65 7.79 -5.25
CA VAL A 82 -9.45 6.95 -5.43
C VAL A 82 -8.77 6.69 -4.09
N GLU A 83 -8.51 7.72 -3.29
CA GLU A 83 -7.80 7.59 -2.01
C GLU A 83 -8.57 6.82 -0.92
N ARG A 84 -9.87 6.54 -1.14
CA ARG A 84 -10.72 5.73 -0.23
C ARG A 84 -11.00 4.33 -0.74
N THR A 85 -10.73 4.07 -2.00
CA THR A 85 -10.97 2.76 -2.61
C THR A 85 -9.70 1.97 -2.79
N ILE A 86 -8.65 2.58 -3.31
CA ILE A 86 -7.35 1.95 -3.54
C ILE A 86 -6.24 2.68 -2.79
N SER A 87 -5.17 1.95 -2.48
CA SER A 87 -3.97 2.56 -1.90
C SER A 87 -3.33 3.53 -2.89
N THR A 88 -2.87 4.68 -2.38
CA THR A 88 -2.12 5.67 -3.15
C THR A 88 -0.69 5.78 -2.65
N PRO A 89 0.25 6.34 -3.43
CA PRO A 89 1.59 6.61 -2.91
C PRO A 89 1.57 7.41 -1.61
N ALA A 90 0.76 8.47 -1.47
CA ALA A 90 0.71 9.27 -0.26
C ALA A 90 0.30 8.45 0.98
N THR A 91 -0.73 7.60 0.89
CA THR A 91 -1.15 6.74 2.01
C THR A 91 -0.12 5.66 2.34
N ARG A 92 0.52 5.11 1.32
CA ARG A 92 1.54 4.07 1.50
C ARG A 92 2.85 4.61 2.04
N PHE A 93 3.27 5.78 1.59
CA PHE A 93 4.45 6.47 2.12
C PHE A 93 4.24 6.89 3.58
N ALA A 94 3.03 7.33 3.96
CA ALA A 94 2.70 7.60 5.35
C ALA A 94 2.84 6.35 6.24
N HIS A 95 2.48 5.16 5.74
CA HIS A 95 2.68 3.89 6.44
C HIS A 95 4.16 3.53 6.65
N HIS A 96 5.03 3.89 5.71
CA HIS A 96 6.48 3.67 5.79
C HIS A 96 7.26 4.85 6.38
N ALA A 97 6.58 5.85 6.93
CA ALA A 97 7.24 7.02 7.53
C ALA A 97 8.09 6.64 8.74
N LEU A 98 9.20 7.35 8.90
CA LEU A 98 10.12 7.19 10.03
C LEU A 98 9.52 7.76 11.33
N VAL A 99 8.80 8.88 11.23
CA VAL A 99 8.25 9.65 12.35
C VAL A 99 6.74 9.77 12.19
N GLN A 100 6.01 9.76 13.32
CA GLN A 100 4.56 10.02 13.37
C GLN A 100 4.22 11.43 13.84
N ASP A 101 5.13 12.09 14.56
CA ASP A 101 4.88 13.37 15.21
C ASP A 101 4.70 14.55 14.25
N ASP A 102 5.03 14.35 12.96
CA ASP A 102 4.81 15.33 11.88
C ASP A 102 3.33 15.40 11.43
N GLY A 103 2.46 14.53 11.96
CA GLY A 103 1.06 14.41 11.58
C GLY A 103 0.83 13.83 10.17
N ILE A 104 1.89 13.36 9.50
CA ILE A 104 1.85 12.74 8.16
C ILE A 104 2.10 11.24 8.28
N GLY A 105 3.12 10.84 9.05
CA GLY A 105 3.46 9.45 9.27
C GLY A 105 2.37 8.69 10.01
N HIS A 106 2.07 7.45 9.58
CA HIS A 106 1.05 6.62 10.22
C HIS A 106 1.33 5.13 10.03
N TYR A 107 2.39 4.63 10.65
CA TYR A 107 2.79 3.22 10.53
C TYR A 107 1.90 2.25 11.35
N THR A 108 0.99 2.75 12.18
CA THR A 108 -0.02 1.97 12.90
C THR A 108 -1.36 1.87 12.15
N GLY A 109 -1.41 2.26 10.89
CA GLY A 109 -2.57 2.17 9.99
C GLY A 109 -2.15 2.12 8.54
N ASN A 110 -3.08 2.40 7.62
CA ASN A 110 -2.84 2.38 6.18
C ASN A 110 -2.26 1.03 5.70
N TYR A 111 -2.83 -0.07 6.18
CA TYR A 111 -2.34 -1.42 5.91
C TYR A 111 -2.66 -1.93 4.51
N GLY A 112 -3.71 -1.42 3.88
CA GLY A 112 -4.17 -1.85 2.57
C GLY A 112 -3.10 -1.69 1.48
N ASN A 113 -2.82 -2.78 0.76
CA ASN A 113 -1.89 -2.75 -0.38
C ASN A 113 -2.61 -2.57 -1.73
N LEU A 114 -3.86 -2.97 -1.82
CA LEU A 114 -4.70 -2.85 -3.00
C LEU A 114 -5.97 -2.08 -2.65
N LEU A 115 -6.85 -2.67 -1.84
CA LEU A 115 -8.10 -2.06 -1.42
C LEU A 115 -7.89 -1.29 -0.11
N PHE A 116 -7.79 0.02 -0.22
CA PHE A 116 -7.70 0.92 0.91
C PHE A 116 -9.04 1.11 1.62
N LEU A 117 -10.12 0.68 0.96
CA LEU A 117 -11.47 0.69 1.50
C LEU A 117 -11.57 0.01 2.88
N TRP A 118 -10.80 -1.05 3.10
CA TRP A 118 -10.77 -1.74 4.39
C TRP A 118 -10.21 -0.87 5.51
N ASP A 119 -9.15 -0.11 5.25
CA ASP A 119 -8.64 0.85 6.23
C ASP A 119 -9.67 1.93 6.56
N VAL A 120 -10.42 2.40 5.56
CA VAL A 120 -11.50 3.38 5.77
C VAL A 120 -12.61 2.78 6.63
N LEU A 121 -13.07 1.56 6.32
CA LEU A 121 -14.15 0.89 7.06
C LEU A 121 -13.75 0.51 8.49
N LEU A 122 -12.49 0.14 8.70
CA LEU A 122 -11.96 -0.26 10.00
C LEU A 122 -11.43 0.92 10.83
N GLY A 123 -11.46 2.15 10.30
CA GLY A 123 -10.99 3.34 10.99
C GLY A 123 -9.47 3.46 11.12
N THR A 124 -8.71 2.68 10.34
CA THR A 124 -7.23 2.72 10.32
C THR A 124 -6.67 3.61 9.20
N ALA A 125 -7.56 4.22 8.40
CA ALA A 125 -7.17 5.09 7.30
C ALA A 125 -6.67 6.45 7.79
N HIS A 126 -5.49 6.86 7.32
CA HIS A 126 -4.93 8.18 7.55
C HIS A 126 -4.57 8.84 6.21
N ILE A 127 -5.41 9.75 5.75
CA ILE A 127 -5.31 10.39 4.43
C ILE A 127 -4.93 11.86 4.62
N ARG A 128 -3.67 12.22 4.37
CA ARG A 128 -3.15 13.59 4.52
C ARG A 128 -2.76 14.26 3.23
N ARG A 129 -2.76 13.55 2.09
CA ARG A 129 -2.35 14.06 0.76
C ARG A 129 -0.96 14.71 0.77
N ARG A 130 -0.11 14.29 1.71
CA ARG A 130 1.27 14.78 1.91
C ARG A 130 2.21 13.60 2.04
N TYR A 131 3.47 13.86 1.78
CA TYR A 131 4.54 12.86 1.85
C TYR A 131 5.40 13.11 3.08
N PRO A 132 5.75 12.07 3.85
CA PRO A 132 6.67 12.23 4.98
C PRO A 132 8.07 12.60 4.48
N PRO A 133 8.84 13.34 5.30
CA PRO A 133 10.20 13.77 4.93
C PRO A 133 11.22 12.62 4.95
N ALA A 134 10.98 11.58 5.77
CA ALA A 134 11.88 10.46 5.94
C ALA A 134 11.12 9.13 6.06
N TYR A 135 11.77 8.05 5.64
CA TYR A 135 11.27 6.68 5.64
C TYR A 135 12.20 5.74 6.40
N GLY A 136 11.67 4.64 6.90
CA GLY A 136 12.45 3.59 7.51
C GLY A 136 12.05 3.24 8.93
N LEU A 137 13.02 2.78 9.72
CA LEU A 137 12.89 2.54 11.15
C LEU A 137 13.89 3.45 11.87
N THR A 138 13.52 3.93 13.05
CA THR A 138 14.47 4.49 14.01
C THR A 138 15.38 3.36 14.45
N ASP A 139 16.69 3.60 14.43
CA ASP A 139 17.67 2.74 15.08
C ASP A 139 17.54 2.94 16.60
N ASP A 140 16.69 2.15 17.24
CA ASP A 140 16.59 2.01 18.69
C ASP A 140 17.34 0.76 19.13
#